data_4acff51621102bbe934a486c3f936fb6
#
_entry.id   4acff51621102bbe934a486c3f936fb6
#
_cell.length_a   1.000
_cell.length_b   1.000
_cell.length_c   1.000
_cell.angle_alpha   90.00
_cell.angle_beta   90.00
_cell.angle_gamma   90.00
#
_symmetry.space_group_name_H-M   'P 1'
#
loop_
_entity.id
_entity.type
_entity.pdbx_description
1 polymer ?
#
loop_
_entity_poly.entity_id
_entity_poly.type
_entity_poly.pdbx_seq_one_letter_code
_entity_poly.pdbx_strand_id
1 'polypeptide(L)'
;MELRQLRYFVAVTEEGGFGRAAERLHTVQSAVSRQIGLLERELGLVLFTRTTRRVGLTGAGERLLPEARAVLAAVARTREVAAEVAAGATGVLRLGTVHGPGDRVYRLLEELAVSAPGLRVRPVRLPVTERLAAVRSGELDAALVRARPDAPGLELLPLWRDRLYAALPGGHPLAGAAELDPEQLAHLPLRLAAREGNPPFHDLIAPLAGAPAGPPFTDLLATLTSIGESPLTPSWTVFYEVGPLPRLPRTAIRPLTRPVLTTYLAVLPGPPGPALRRLLATATATATATATATASEPGGPHG
;
A
#
# COMPACT_ATOMS: atom_id res chain seq x y z
N MET A 1 3.34 -29.78 -16.45
CA MET A 1 3.11 -28.91 -15.26
C MET A 1 1.64 -28.51 -15.21
N GLU A 2 0.99 -28.78 -14.08
CA GLU A 2 -0.43 -28.56 -13.88
C GLU A 2 -0.67 -27.40 -12.91
N LEU A 3 -1.74 -26.61 -13.15
CA LEU A 3 -2.10 -25.50 -12.24
C LEU A 3 -2.31 -25.96 -10.80
N ARG A 4 -2.78 -27.19 -10.61
CA ARG A 4 -2.94 -27.78 -9.29
C ARG A 4 -1.61 -27.94 -8.56
N GLN A 5 -0.56 -28.29 -9.26
CA GLN A 5 0.80 -28.44 -8.70
C GLN A 5 1.32 -27.07 -8.23
N LEU A 6 1.13 -26.02 -9.04
CA LEU A 6 1.51 -24.65 -8.65
C LEU A 6 0.72 -24.16 -7.44
N ARG A 7 -0.59 -24.44 -7.36
CA ARG A 7 -1.39 -24.11 -6.16
C ARG A 7 -0.86 -24.80 -4.91
N TYR A 8 -0.49 -26.07 -5.02
CA TYR A 8 0.05 -26.83 -3.90
C TYR A 8 1.41 -26.29 -3.49
N PHE A 9 2.27 -25.95 -4.46
CA PHE A 9 3.56 -25.32 -4.21
C PHE A 9 3.44 -24.00 -3.43
N VAL A 10 2.59 -23.10 -3.88
CA VAL A 10 2.34 -21.82 -3.20
C VAL A 10 1.73 -22.05 -1.81
N ALA A 11 0.74 -22.93 -1.68
CA ALA A 11 0.11 -23.22 -0.38
C ALA A 11 1.10 -23.83 0.63
N VAL A 12 1.97 -24.76 0.23
CA VAL A 12 3.00 -25.33 1.13
C VAL A 12 3.98 -24.26 1.58
N THR A 13 4.32 -23.33 0.69
CA THR A 13 5.21 -22.20 1.02
C THR A 13 4.57 -21.25 2.04
N GLU A 14 3.33 -20.86 1.82
CA GLU A 14 2.60 -19.90 2.67
C GLU A 14 2.29 -20.48 4.05
N GLU A 15 1.90 -21.74 4.11
CA GLU A 15 1.59 -22.45 5.36
C GLU A 15 2.85 -22.97 6.07
N GLY A 16 4.00 -22.97 5.40
CA GLY A 16 5.26 -23.49 5.95
C GLY A 16 5.20 -24.98 6.29
N GLY A 17 4.30 -25.77 5.64
CA GLY A 17 4.20 -27.22 5.87
C GLY A 17 3.13 -27.91 5.03
N PHE A 18 3.42 -29.18 4.70
CA PHE A 18 2.54 -30.01 3.86
C PHE A 18 1.20 -30.35 4.52
N GLY A 19 1.17 -30.55 5.84
CA GLY A 19 -0.05 -30.84 6.60
C GLY A 19 -1.00 -29.65 6.59
N ARG A 20 -0.52 -28.46 7.00
CA ARG A 20 -1.32 -27.22 7.00
C ARG A 20 -1.80 -26.83 5.61
N ALA A 21 -0.95 -26.99 4.59
CA ALA A 21 -1.35 -26.78 3.21
C ALA A 21 -2.47 -27.74 2.77
N ALA A 22 -2.42 -29.01 3.21
CA ALA A 22 -3.47 -29.98 2.92
C ALA A 22 -4.79 -29.62 3.58
N GLU A 23 -4.78 -29.17 4.84
CA GLU A 23 -5.94 -28.67 5.55
C GLU A 23 -6.56 -27.46 4.82
N ARG A 24 -5.75 -26.45 4.49
CA ARG A 24 -6.20 -25.26 3.73
C ARG A 24 -6.81 -25.61 2.38
N LEU A 25 -6.26 -26.62 1.71
CA LEU A 25 -6.69 -27.07 0.38
C LEU A 25 -7.78 -28.16 0.44
N HIS A 26 -8.29 -28.49 1.62
CA HIS A 26 -9.29 -29.54 1.84
C HIS A 26 -8.92 -30.87 1.18
N THR A 27 -7.68 -31.32 1.40
CA THR A 27 -7.15 -32.56 0.85
C THR A 27 -6.26 -33.29 1.88
N VAL A 28 -5.71 -34.43 1.50
CA VAL A 28 -4.80 -35.20 2.36
C VAL A 28 -3.33 -34.85 2.07
N GLN A 29 -2.49 -34.84 3.10
CA GLN A 29 -1.05 -34.49 2.99
C GLN A 29 -0.32 -35.31 1.93
N SER A 30 -0.65 -36.60 1.78
CA SER A 30 -0.06 -37.48 0.78
C SER A 30 -0.31 -37.03 -0.65
N ALA A 31 -1.49 -36.45 -0.92
CA ALA A 31 -1.83 -35.89 -2.21
C ALA A 31 -1.00 -34.63 -2.51
N VAL A 32 -0.84 -33.73 -1.54
CA VAL A 32 0.01 -32.55 -1.67
C VAL A 32 1.46 -32.95 -1.91
N SER A 33 2.00 -33.87 -1.10
CA SER A 33 3.39 -34.35 -1.23
C SER A 33 3.64 -35.00 -2.59
N ARG A 34 2.68 -35.82 -3.10
CA ARG A 34 2.78 -36.45 -4.40
C ARG A 34 2.79 -35.43 -5.55
N GLN A 35 1.94 -34.41 -5.48
CA GLN A 35 1.87 -33.39 -6.53
C GLN A 35 3.11 -32.50 -6.57
N ILE A 36 3.67 -32.16 -5.41
CA ILE A 36 4.95 -31.45 -5.33
C ILE A 36 6.07 -32.32 -5.90
N GLY A 37 6.14 -33.61 -5.55
CA GLY A 37 7.15 -34.51 -6.11
C GLY A 37 7.01 -34.72 -7.62
N LEU A 38 5.79 -34.64 -8.19
CA LEU A 38 5.58 -34.62 -9.62
C LEU A 38 6.10 -33.34 -10.26
N LEU A 39 5.83 -32.18 -9.66
CA LEU A 39 6.32 -30.89 -10.11
C LEU A 39 7.85 -30.83 -10.10
N GLU A 40 8.48 -31.26 -9.00
CA GLU A 40 9.93 -31.30 -8.85
C GLU A 40 10.59 -32.20 -9.91
N ARG A 41 10.02 -33.36 -10.19
CA ARG A 41 10.52 -34.28 -11.23
C ARG A 41 10.37 -33.72 -12.63
N GLU A 42 9.25 -33.10 -12.94
CA GLU A 42 9.00 -32.50 -14.24
C GLU A 42 9.94 -31.34 -14.54
N LEU A 43 10.22 -30.52 -13.52
CA LEU A 43 11.12 -29.37 -13.62
C LEU A 43 12.60 -29.76 -13.48
N GLY A 44 12.91 -30.96 -13.01
CA GLY A 44 14.27 -31.38 -12.69
C GLY A 44 14.89 -30.61 -11.50
N LEU A 45 14.06 -30.05 -10.61
CA LEU A 45 14.47 -29.17 -9.51
C LEU A 45 13.90 -29.67 -8.19
N VAL A 46 14.67 -29.50 -7.11
CA VAL A 46 14.15 -29.64 -5.74
C VAL A 46 13.69 -28.27 -5.25
N LEU A 47 12.42 -28.14 -4.90
CA LEU A 47 11.82 -26.85 -4.51
C LEU A 47 11.77 -26.64 -3.00
N PHE A 48 11.72 -27.73 -2.21
CA PHE A 48 11.66 -27.69 -0.76
C PHE A 48 12.81 -28.41 -0.10
N THR A 49 13.39 -27.78 0.91
CA THR A 49 14.23 -28.45 1.91
C THR A 49 13.33 -29.09 2.96
N ARG A 50 13.51 -30.40 3.20
CA ARG A 50 12.73 -31.14 4.21
C ARG A 50 13.63 -31.46 5.38
N THR A 51 13.43 -30.81 6.50
CA THR A 51 14.00 -31.23 7.78
C THR A 51 12.87 -31.75 8.67
N THR A 52 13.20 -32.52 9.70
CA THR A 52 12.21 -33.06 10.64
C THR A 52 11.44 -31.99 11.43
N ARG A 53 11.88 -30.73 11.39
CA ARG A 53 11.28 -29.61 12.12
C ARG A 53 10.72 -28.48 11.26
N ARG A 54 11.15 -28.32 10.00
CA ARG A 54 10.72 -27.22 9.12
C ARG A 54 10.73 -27.62 7.66
N VAL A 55 9.76 -27.13 6.93
CA VAL A 55 9.72 -27.10 5.47
C VAL A 55 10.13 -25.68 5.04
N GLY A 56 11.19 -25.56 4.28
CA GLY A 56 11.68 -24.30 3.73
C GLY A 56 11.83 -24.40 2.20
N LEU A 57 11.88 -23.28 1.52
CA LEU A 57 12.22 -23.25 0.11
C LEU A 57 13.71 -23.49 -0.10
N THR A 58 14.04 -24.09 -1.24
CA THR A 58 15.39 -24.04 -1.81
C THR A 58 15.57 -22.73 -2.58
N GLY A 59 16.78 -22.35 -2.95
CA GLY A 59 17.00 -21.21 -3.85
C GLY A 59 16.27 -21.34 -5.20
N ALA A 60 16.04 -22.56 -5.69
CA ALA A 60 15.19 -22.81 -6.87
C ALA A 60 13.71 -22.52 -6.55
N GLY A 61 13.24 -22.94 -5.38
CA GLY A 61 11.89 -22.67 -4.91
C GLY A 61 11.63 -21.18 -4.73
N GLU A 62 12.58 -20.44 -4.14
CA GLU A 62 12.47 -18.99 -3.97
C GLU A 62 12.35 -18.26 -5.33
N ARG A 63 13.11 -18.69 -6.32
CA ARG A 63 13.05 -18.12 -7.68
C ARG A 63 11.78 -18.52 -8.43
N LEU A 64 11.25 -19.72 -8.21
CA LEU A 64 10.03 -20.17 -8.86
C LEU A 64 8.76 -19.58 -8.24
N LEU A 65 8.77 -19.22 -6.96
CA LEU A 65 7.59 -18.75 -6.25
C LEU A 65 6.89 -17.53 -6.91
N PRO A 66 7.59 -16.46 -7.29
CA PRO A 66 6.97 -15.34 -7.97
C PRO A 66 6.34 -15.73 -9.31
N GLU A 67 6.97 -16.62 -10.08
CA GLU A 67 6.45 -17.10 -11.35
C GLU A 67 5.21 -17.98 -11.16
N ALA A 68 5.21 -18.87 -10.17
CA ALA A 68 4.05 -19.67 -9.83
C ALA A 68 2.84 -18.80 -9.44
N ARG A 69 3.08 -17.76 -8.64
CA ARG A 69 2.05 -16.77 -8.28
C ARG A 69 1.54 -16.01 -9.50
N ALA A 70 2.41 -15.59 -10.39
CA ALA A 70 2.03 -14.90 -11.62
C ALA A 70 1.12 -15.74 -12.52
N VAL A 71 1.44 -17.04 -12.68
CA VAL A 71 0.60 -17.98 -13.44
C VAL A 71 -0.77 -18.13 -12.79
N LEU A 72 -0.83 -18.34 -11.48
CA LEU A 72 -2.11 -18.49 -10.76
C LEU A 72 -2.95 -17.21 -10.83
N ALA A 73 -2.32 -16.05 -10.76
CA ALA A 73 -2.99 -14.76 -10.93
C ALA A 73 -3.54 -14.59 -12.36
N ALA A 74 -2.79 -15.04 -13.39
CA ALA A 74 -3.26 -15.00 -14.78
C ALA A 74 -4.50 -15.88 -14.99
N VAL A 75 -4.54 -17.07 -14.36
CA VAL A 75 -5.72 -17.95 -14.40
C VAL A 75 -6.92 -17.32 -13.69
N ALA A 76 -6.70 -16.66 -12.54
CA ALA A 76 -7.76 -15.94 -11.84
C ALA A 76 -8.33 -14.83 -12.74
N ARG A 77 -7.48 -14.03 -13.38
CA ARG A 77 -7.91 -12.99 -14.34
C ARG A 77 -8.71 -13.55 -15.51
N THR A 78 -8.28 -14.69 -16.08
CA THR A 78 -9.02 -15.34 -17.18
C THR A 78 -10.44 -15.69 -16.77
N ARG A 79 -10.64 -16.18 -15.54
CA ARG A 79 -11.96 -16.49 -15.00
C ARG A 79 -12.80 -15.22 -14.75
N GLU A 80 -12.16 -14.16 -14.28
CA GLU A 80 -12.80 -12.86 -14.08
C GLU A 80 -13.28 -12.28 -15.42
N VAL A 81 -12.44 -12.28 -16.45
CA VAL A 81 -12.81 -11.85 -17.81
C VAL A 81 -13.97 -12.68 -18.36
N ALA A 82 -13.94 -14.00 -18.19
CA ALA A 82 -15.05 -14.86 -18.60
C ALA A 82 -16.36 -14.53 -17.86
N ALA A 83 -16.26 -14.25 -16.55
CA ALA A 83 -17.41 -13.82 -15.76
C ALA A 83 -17.92 -12.43 -16.17
N GLU A 84 -17.02 -11.47 -16.49
CA GLU A 84 -17.36 -10.14 -17.01
C GLU A 84 -18.10 -10.24 -18.34
N VAL A 85 -17.61 -11.07 -19.25
CA VAL A 85 -18.27 -11.34 -20.54
C VAL A 85 -19.64 -11.95 -20.34
N ALA A 86 -19.76 -12.93 -19.44
CA ALA A 86 -21.01 -13.58 -19.12
C ALA A 86 -22.02 -12.67 -18.40
N ALA A 87 -21.55 -11.77 -17.56
CA ALA A 87 -22.38 -10.88 -16.74
C ALA A 87 -22.65 -9.49 -17.38
N GLY A 88 -22.05 -9.18 -18.53
CA GLY A 88 -22.34 -7.97 -19.27
C GLY A 88 -21.92 -6.64 -18.64
N ALA A 89 -20.88 -6.60 -17.76
CA ALA A 89 -20.20 -5.38 -17.26
C ALA A 89 -19.91 -5.35 -15.73
N THR A 90 -19.53 -6.45 -15.12
CA THR A 90 -19.09 -6.46 -13.72
C THR A 90 -17.63 -6.90 -13.64
N GLY A 91 -16.76 -6.03 -13.18
CA GLY A 91 -15.35 -6.32 -12.98
C GLY A 91 -14.96 -6.23 -11.52
N VAL A 92 -13.83 -6.84 -11.16
CA VAL A 92 -13.17 -6.67 -9.88
C VAL A 92 -11.85 -5.96 -10.10
N LEU A 93 -11.64 -4.84 -9.40
CA LEU A 93 -10.38 -4.11 -9.36
C LEU A 93 -9.68 -4.38 -8.02
N ARG A 94 -8.57 -5.08 -8.06
CA ARG A 94 -7.72 -5.35 -6.88
C ARG A 94 -6.73 -4.22 -6.73
N LEU A 95 -7.00 -3.33 -5.77
CA LEU A 95 -6.22 -2.12 -5.57
C LEU A 95 -5.36 -2.23 -4.31
N GLY A 96 -4.06 -2.23 -4.49
CA GLY A 96 -3.12 -2.10 -3.38
C GLY A 96 -3.22 -0.72 -2.74
N THR A 97 -3.48 -0.67 -1.42
CA THR A 97 -3.65 0.59 -0.70
C THR A 97 -2.64 0.75 0.43
N VAL A 98 -2.46 1.99 0.87
CA VAL A 98 -1.66 2.35 2.04
C VAL A 98 -2.52 2.31 3.31
N HIS A 99 -1.86 2.28 4.48
CA HIS A 99 -2.53 2.58 5.74
C HIS A 99 -2.91 4.07 5.76
N GLY A 100 -4.13 4.39 6.19
CA GLY A 100 -4.63 5.75 6.17
C GLY A 100 -4.60 6.36 4.76
N PRO A 101 -5.43 5.85 3.82
CA PRO A 101 -5.37 6.27 2.42
C PRO A 101 -5.70 7.75 2.21
N GLY A 102 -6.37 8.39 3.16
CA GLY A 102 -6.75 9.80 3.11
C GLY A 102 -8.05 10.04 2.32
N ASP A 103 -8.64 11.22 2.51
CA ASP A 103 -9.92 11.61 1.90
C ASP A 103 -9.92 11.48 0.39
N ARG A 104 -8.80 11.79 -0.26
CA ARG A 104 -8.71 11.73 -1.73
C ARG A 104 -8.94 10.33 -2.28
N VAL A 105 -8.43 9.30 -1.59
CA VAL A 105 -8.66 7.92 -2.00
C VAL A 105 -10.09 7.50 -1.74
N TYR A 106 -10.67 7.90 -0.60
CA TYR A 106 -12.08 7.62 -0.31
C TYR A 106 -12.99 8.28 -1.34
N ARG A 107 -12.80 9.56 -1.65
CA ARG A 107 -13.55 10.27 -2.70
C ARG A 107 -13.40 9.60 -4.06
N LEU A 108 -12.19 9.21 -4.44
CA LEU A 108 -11.95 8.46 -5.67
C LEU A 108 -12.76 7.18 -5.72
N LEU A 109 -12.82 6.43 -4.62
CA LEU A 109 -13.56 5.18 -4.54
C LEU A 109 -15.07 5.42 -4.57
N GLU A 110 -15.57 6.47 -3.92
CA GLU A 110 -16.98 6.89 -3.96
C GLU A 110 -17.40 7.32 -5.37
N GLU A 111 -16.62 8.18 -6.02
CA GLU A 111 -16.87 8.60 -7.41
C GLU A 111 -16.84 7.41 -8.37
N LEU A 112 -15.91 6.46 -8.13
CA LEU A 112 -15.83 5.25 -8.93
C LEU A 112 -17.05 4.35 -8.71
N ALA A 113 -17.55 4.24 -7.48
CA ALA A 113 -18.77 3.47 -7.18
C ALA A 113 -20.00 4.07 -7.86
N VAL A 114 -20.09 5.41 -7.95
CA VAL A 114 -21.17 6.12 -8.65
C VAL A 114 -21.05 5.99 -10.18
N SER A 115 -19.84 6.23 -10.72
CA SER A 115 -19.62 6.25 -12.18
C SER A 115 -19.50 4.85 -12.80
N ALA A 116 -19.23 3.82 -12.00
CA ALA A 116 -19.07 2.45 -12.44
C ALA A 116 -19.67 1.45 -11.43
N PRO A 117 -20.99 1.43 -11.25
CA PRO A 117 -21.66 0.64 -10.19
C PRO A 117 -21.46 -0.88 -10.35
N GLY A 118 -21.11 -1.35 -11.53
CA GLY A 118 -20.73 -2.74 -11.78
C GLY A 118 -19.28 -3.10 -11.43
N LEU A 119 -18.45 -2.11 -11.07
CA LEU A 119 -17.05 -2.33 -10.74
C LEU A 119 -16.88 -2.51 -9.23
N ARG A 120 -16.49 -3.69 -8.79
CA ARG A 120 -16.17 -3.95 -7.39
C ARG A 120 -14.70 -3.69 -7.11
N VAL A 121 -14.41 -2.67 -6.34
CA VAL A 121 -13.03 -2.44 -5.87
C VAL A 121 -12.76 -3.31 -4.64
N ARG A 122 -11.64 -4.04 -4.67
CA ARG A 122 -11.10 -4.77 -3.53
C ARG A 122 -9.81 -4.11 -3.06
N PRO A 123 -9.85 -3.30 -2.01
CA PRO A 123 -8.64 -2.72 -1.43
C PRO A 123 -7.85 -3.80 -0.68
N VAL A 124 -6.56 -3.87 -0.93
CA VAL A 124 -5.62 -4.79 -0.26
C VAL A 124 -4.52 -3.97 0.39
N ARG A 125 -4.33 -4.14 1.70
CA ARG A 125 -3.30 -3.42 2.47
C ARG A 125 -2.07 -4.29 2.59
N LEU A 126 -0.96 -3.81 2.04
CA LEU A 126 0.34 -4.47 2.08
C LEU A 126 1.45 -3.41 2.24
N PRO A 127 2.62 -3.74 2.77
CA PRO A 127 3.82 -2.92 2.67
C PRO A 127 4.12 -2.55 1.21
N VAL A 128 4.81 -1.43 0.97
CA VAL A 128 5.01 -0.93 -0.41
C VAL A 128 5.75 -1.92 -1.30
N THR A 129 6.74 -2.61 -0.77
CA THR A 129 7.52 -3.62 -1.50
C THR A 129 6.66 -4.80 -1.94
N GLU A 130 5.82 -5.31 -1.05
CA GLU A 130 4.90 -6.41 -1.33
C GLU A 130 3.80 -5.98 -2.31
N ARG A 131 3.28 -4.75 -2.18
CA ARG A 131 2.31 -4.20 -3.14
C ARG A 131 2.86 -4.15 -4.56
N LEU A 132 4.10 -3.65 -4.72
CA LEU A 132 4.73 -3.58 -6.03
C LEU A 132 5.02 -4.98 -6.59
N ALA A 133 5.41 -5.94 -5.75
CA ALA A 133 5.56 -7.33 -6.15
C ALA A 133 4.22 -7.94 -6.58
N ALA A 134 3.14 -7.68 -5.85
CA ALA A 134 1.81 -8.17 -6.18
C ALA A 134 1.24 -7.56 -7.49
N VAL A 135 1.61 -6.32 -7.84
CA VAL A 135 1.28 -5.77 -9.16
C VAL A 135 2.09 -6.46 -10.25
N ARG A 136 3.39 -6.71 -10.04
CA ARG A 136 4.23 -7.43 -11.03
C ARG A 136 3.73 -8.85 -11.30
N SER A 137 3.33 -9.57 -10.25
CA SER A 137 2.77 -10.93 -10.39
C SER A 137 1.34 -10.94 -10.92
N GLY A 138 0.67 -9.78 -10.98
CA GLY A 138 -0.74 -9.64 -11.36
C GLY A 138 -1.73 -10.13 -10.30
N GLU A 139 -1.30 -10.28 -9.06
CA GLU A 139 -2.19 -10.48 -7.92
C GLU A 139 -3.00 -9.21 -7.64
N LEU A 140 -2.40 -8.04 -7.88
CA LEU A 140 -3.07 -6.74 -7.87
C LEU A 140 -3.11 -6.15 -9.28
N ASP A 141 -4.18 -5.44 -9.60
CA ASP A 141 -4.33 -4.75 -10.87
C ASP A 141 -3.60 -3.40 -10.88
N ALA A 142 -3.52 -2.77 -9.72
CA ALA A 142 -2.82 -1.53 -9.49
C ALA A 142 -2.47 -1.36 -8.01
N ALA A 143 -1.53 -0.47 -7.70
CA ALA A 143 -1.20 -0.11 -6.33
C ALA A 143 -0.98 1.40 -6.17
N LEU A 144 -1.58 1.98 -5.14
CA LEU A 144 -1.27 3.34 -4.71
C LEU A 144 0.09 3.35 -4.02
N VAL A 145 0.99 4.22 -4.46
CA VAL A 145 2.30 4.42 -3.84
C VAL A 145 2.54 5.91 -3.61
N ARG A 146 3.05 6.24 -2.44
CA ARG A 146 3.41 7.59 -2.02
C ARG A 146 4.92 7.72 -1.98
N ALA A 147 5.43 8.91 -2.30
CA ALA A 147 6.79 9.10 -2.73
C ALA A 147 7.10 8.22 -3.97
N ARG A 148 8.19 8.45 -4.65
CA ARG A 148 8.54 7.69 -5.86
C ARG A 148 9.45 6.52 -5.50
N PRO A 149 8.90 5.30 -5.27
CA PRO A 149 9.73 4.14 -5.02
C PRO A 149 10.49 3.74 -6.29
N ASP A 150 11.55 2.98 -6.10
CA ASP A 150 12.13 2.20 -7.20
C ASP A 150 11.14 1.07 -7.56
N ALA A 151 10.67 1.07 -8.79
CA ALA A 151 9.63 0.16 -9.26
C ALA A 151 9.96 -0.45 -10.63
N PRO A 152 11.06 -1.20 -10.76
CA PRO A 152 11.45 -1.78 -12.02
C PRO A 152 10.35 -2.69 -12.56
N GLY A 153 10.08 -2.59 -13.88
CA GLY A 153 9.03 -3.36 -14.57
C GLY A 153 7.60 -2.86 -14.33
N LEU A 154 7.42 -1.73 -13.63
CA LEU A 154 6.12 -1.08 -13.46
C LEU A 154 6.14 0.34 -14.01
N GLU A 155 4.99 0.81 -14.45
CA GLU A 155 4.72 2.18 -14.78
C GLU A 155 4.12 2.91 -13.57
N LEU A 156 4.66 4.10 -13.25
CA LEU A 156 4.17 4.95 -12.17
C LEU A 156 3.41 6.12 -12.75
N LEU A 157 2.08 6.06 -12.70
CA LEU A 157 1.19 7.12 -13.18
C LEU A 157 0.94 8.13 -12.06
N PRO A 158 1.32 9.41 -12.21
CA PRO A 158 1.07 10.41 -11.18
C PRO A 158 -0.44 10.68 -11.07
N LEU A 159 -0.97 10.64 -9.85
CA LEU A 159 -2.37 10.93 -9.59
C LEU A 159 -2.56 12.35 -9.04
N TRP A 160 -1.93 12.68 -7.91
CA TRP A 160 -2.03 13.98 -7.27
C TRP A 160 -0.81 14.28 -6.41
N ARG A 161 -0.72 15.53 -5.97
CA ARG A 161 0.31 15.99 -5.05
C ARG A 161 -0.28 16.08 -3.64
N ASP A 162 0.42 15.50 -2.66
CA ASP A 162 0.04 15.51 -1.25
C ASP A 162 0.97 16.42 -0.46
N ARG A 163 0.42 17.32 0.32
CA ARG A 163 1.13 18.03 1.38
C ARG A 163 1.34 17.09 2.57
N LEU A 164 2.40 17.32 3.30
CA LEU A 164 2.63 16.68 4.57
C LEU A 164 2.20 17.59 5.71
N TYR A 165 1.86 16.98 6.82
CA TYR A 165 1.47 17.65 8.04
C TYR A 165 2.40 17.23 9.16
N ALA A 166 2.80 18.19 10.00
CA ALA A 166 3.48 17.94 11.25
C ALA A 166 2.47 17.98 12.39
N ALA A 167 2.61 17.07 13.34
CA ALA A 167 1.92 17.15 14.61
C ALA A 167 2.93 17.39 15.73
N LEU A 168 2.62 18.32 16.63
CA LEU A 168 3.44 18.76 17.75
C LEU A 168 2.55 19.09 18.96
N PRO A 169 3.10 19.19 20.19
CA PRO A 169 2.30 19.56 21.36
C PRO A 169 1.59 20.91 21.15
N GLY A 170 0.32 20.98 21.53
CA GLY A 170 -0.51 22.18 21.34
C GLY A 170 -0.01 23.43 22.09
N GLY A 171 0.78 23.24 23.16
CA GLY A 171 1.43 24.32 23.88
C GLY A 171 2.81 24.76 23.32
N HIS A 172 3.29 24.12 22.25
CA HIS A 172 4.58 24.49 21.67
C HIS A 172 4.50 25.86 20.96
N PRO A 173 5.57 26.70 21.00
CA PRO A 173 5.53 28.04 20.37
C PRO A 173 5.15 28.01 18.89
N LEU A 174 5.54 26.95 18.17
CA LEU A 174 5.22 26.76 16.76
C LEU A 174 3.77 26.25 16.51
N ALA A 175 3.03 25.92 17.55
CA ALA A 175 1.66 25.40 17.39
C ALA A 175 0.68 26.42 16.80
N GLY A 176 0.96 27.71 16.92
CA GLY A 176 0.17 28.80 16.33
C GLY A 176 0.53 29.18 14.89
N ALA A 177 1.58 28.60 14.31
CA ALA A 177 2.00 28.92 12.95
C ALA A 177 0.98 28.42 11.93
N ALA A 178 0.80 29.14 10.82
CA ALA A 178 -0.08 28.72 9.72
C ALA A 178 0.51 27.52 8.98
N GLU A 179 1.83 27.52 8.77
CA GLU A 179 2.61 26.46 8.12
C GLU A 179 3.97 26.33 8.84
N LEU A 180 4.61 25.18 8.71
CA LEU A 180 5.91 24.92 9.32
C LEU A 180 6.93 24.47 8.27
N ASP A 181 8.17 24.99 8.36
CA ASP A 181 9.29 24.39 7.67
C ASP A 181 9.86 23.24 8.54
N PRO A 182 10.17 22.08 7.97
CA PRO A 182 10.78 20.96 8.71
C PRO A 182 12.04 21.36 9.50
N GLU A 183 12.83 22.31 9.02
CA GLU A 183 14.03 22.79 9.71
C GLU A 183 13.72 23.46 11.04
N GLN A 184 12.55 24.07 11.20
CA GLN A 184 12.11 24.65 12.48
C GLN A 184 11.88 23.58 13.56
N LEU A 185 11.65 22.34 13.13
CA LEU A 185 11.40 21.20 14.00
C LEU A 185 12.65 20.31 14.21
N ALA A 186 13.77 20.62 13.56
CA ALA A 186 14.99 19.80 13.57
C ALA A 186 15.57 19.57 14.98
N HIS A 187 15.30 20.46 15.93
CA HIS A 187 15.74 20.32 17.32
C HIS A 187 14.84 19.40 18.17
N LEU A 188 13.65 19.04 17.67
CA LEU A 188 12.70 18.21 18.37
C LEU A 188 12.81 16.74 17.91
N PRO A 189 12.72 15.75 18.82
CA PRO A 189 12.70 14.35 18.48
C PRO A 189 11.57 13.99 17.50
N LEU A 190 11.92 13.37 16.38
CA LEU A 190 10.98 12.92 15.35
C LEU A 190 10.52 11.49 15.64
N ARG A 191 9.21 11.31 15.75
CA ARG A 191 8.57 9.98 15.76
C ARG A 191 8.21 9.60 14.33
N LEU A 192 8.91 8.63 13.78
CA LEU A 192 8.68 8.16 12.42
C LEU A 192 8.30 6.69 12.44
N ALA A 193 7.36 6.32 11.57
CA ALA A 193 7.00 4.91 11.40
C ALA A 193 8.20 4.10 10.94
N ALA A 194 8.23 2.81 11.31
CA ALA A 194 9.31 1.91 10.96
C ALA A 194 9.56 1.90 9.45
N ARG A 195 10.83 1.89 9.06
CA ARG A 195 11.28 2.00 7.68
C ARG A 195 10.69 0.92 6.78
N GLU A 196 10.52 -0.28 7.33
CA GLU A 196 10.01 -1.47 6.62
C GLU A 196 8.60 -1.27 6.05
N GLY A 197 7.77 -0.44 6.72
CA GLY A 197 6.41 -0.16 6.27
C GLY A 197 6.33 0.71 5.02
N ASN A 198 7.26 1.66 4.89
CA ASN A 198 7.34 2.57 3.74
C ASN A 198 8.76 3.15 3.58
N PRO A 199 9.73 2.36 3.08
CA PRO A 199 11.11 2.79 2.95
C PRO A 199 11.28 4.10 2.17
N PRO A 200 10.61 4.34 1.02
CA PRO A 200 10.77 5.58 0.28
C PRO A 200 10.36 6.83 1.06
N PHE A 201 9.31 6.73 1.87
CA PHE A 201 8.88 7.84 2.72
C PHE A 201 9.87 8.07 3.87
N HIS A 202 10.26 7.00 4.55
CA HIS A 202 11.19 7.08 5.67
C HIS A 202 12.53 7.68 5.23
N ASP A 203 13.10 7.17 4.12
CA ASP A 203 14.41 7.59 3.62
C ASP A 203 14.40 9.03 3.08
N LEU A 204 13.25 9.53 2.69
CA LEU A 204 13.08 10.93 2.30
C LEU A 204 12.94 11.85 3.53
N ILE A 205 12.18 11.45 4.54
CA ILE A 205 11.81 12.33 5.66
C ILE A 205 12.90 12.39 6.72
N ALA A 206 13.50 11.27 7.07
CA ALA A 206 14.50 11.22 8.15
C ALA A 206 15.69 12.19 7.92
N PRO A 207 16.29 12.27 6.70
CA PRO A 207 17.35 13.26 6.43
C PRO A 207 16.84 14.70 6.38
N LEU A 208 15.64 14.95 5.84
CA LEU A 208 15.09 16.30 5.71
C LEU A 208 14.79 16.94 7.04
N ALA A 209 14.33 16.15 8.00
CA ALA A 209 14.04 16.65 9.33
C ALA A 209 15.31 17.01 10.10
N GLY A 210 16.43 16.33 9.86
CA GLY A 210 17.67 16.50 10.62
C GLY A 210 17.50 16.31 12.13
N ALA A 211 16.36 15.75 12.54
CA ALA A 211 15.90 15.66 13.91
C ALA A 211 16.43 14.40 14.60
N PRO A 212 16.68 14.41 15.92
CA PRO A 212 17.02 13.22 16.66
C PRO A 212 15.84 12.22 16.63
N ALA A 213 16.16 10.92 16.76
CA ALA A 213 15.13 9.89 16.87
C ALA A 213 14.27 10.10 18.12
N GLY A 214 12.96 10.11 17.92
CA GLY A 214 11.98 10.27 18.99
C GLY A 214 11.51 8.94 19.57
N PRO A 215 10.57 9.00 20.51
CA PRO A 215 9.87 7.82 20.99
C PRO A 215 9.23 7.02 19.84
N PRO A 216 8.97 5.71 20.04
CA PRO A 216 8.43 4.87 18.98
C PRO A 216 7.12 5.41 18.38
N PHE A 217 6.98 5.28 17.07
CA PHE A 217 5.72 5.43 16.37
C PHE A 217 4.98 4.08 16.41
N THR A 218 3.79 4.03 16.95
CA THR A 218 2.95 2.82 16.99
C THR A 218 1.94 2.82 15.86
N ASP A 219 0.95 3.69 15.97
CA ASP A 219 0.01 4.07 14.92
C ASP A 219 -0.20 5.58 14.98
N LEU A 220 -0.86 6.12 13.96
CA LEU A 220 -1.01 7.57 13.86
C LEU A 220 -1.77 8.15 15.05
N LEU A 221 -2.93 7.59 15.39
CA LEU A 221 -3.79 8.15 16.43
C LEU A 221 -3.14 8.09 17.82
N ALA A 222 -2.55 6.94 18.17
CA ALA A 222 -1.83 6.77 19.44
C ALA A 222 -0.62 7.71 19.51
N THR A 223 0.11 7.89 18.41
CA THR A 223 1.25 8.81 18.33
C THR A 223 0.80 10.27 18.53
N LEU A 224 -0.27 10.70 17.85
CA LEU A 224 -0.82 12.04 17.98
C LEU A 224 -1.30 12.33 19.41
N THR A 225 -1.97 11.36 20.04
CA THR A 225 -2.43 11.46 21.43
C THR A 225 -1.23 11.60 22.38
N SER A 226 -0.24 10.73 22.25
CA SER A 226 0.97 10.74 23.08
C SER A 226 1.79 12.03 22.94
N ILE A 227 1.83 12.65 21.75
CA ILE A 227 2.47 13.95 21.53
C ILE A 227 1.78 15.03 22.39
N GLY A 228 0.44 15.05 22.41
CA GLY A 228 -0.33 16.00 23.20
C GLY A 228 -0.20 15.81 24.71
N GLU A 229 0.04 14.59 25.15
CA GLU A 229 0.16 14.24 26.58
C GLU A 229 1.57 14.42 27.15
N SER A 230 2.58 14.72 26.31
CA SER A 230 3.98 14.83 26.72
C SER A 230 4.56 16.23 26.53
N PRO A 231 4.00 17.28 27.17
CA PRO A 231 4.44 18.66 26.96
C PRO A 231 5.86 18.95 27.47
N LEU A 232 6.34 18.19 28.47
CA LEU A 232 7.68 18.37 29.07
C LEU A 232 8.79 17.72 28.21
N THR A 233 8.45 16.76 27.38
CA THR A 233 9.36 16.09 26.45
C THR A 233 8.79 16.19 25.04
N PRO A 234 8.81 17.41 24.45
CA PRO A 234 8.17 17.65 23.18
C PRO A 234 8.82 16.79 22.09
N SER A 235 7.99 16.21 21.28
CA SER A 235 8.37 15.46 20.07
C SER A 235 7.34 15.74 18.98
N TRP A 236 7.67 15.41 17.76
CA TRP A 236 6.77 15.61 16.64
C TRP A 236 6.71 14.39 15.72
N THR A 237 5.69 14.34 14.89
CA THR A 237 5.58 13.34 13.81
C THR A 237 5.15 14.00 12.53
N VAL A 238 5.36 13.30 11.41
CA VAL A 238 4.98 13.76 10.09
C VAL A 238 4.14 12.68 9.38
N PHE A 239 3.10 13.12 8.70
CA PHE A 239 2.19 12.23 8.01
C PHE A 239 1.53 12.92 6.81
N TYR A 240 0.97 12.11 5.91
CA TYR A 240 0.14 12.61 4.82
C TYR A 240 -1.21 13.09 5.34
N GLU A 241 -1.86 13.97 4.58
CA GLU A 241 -3.25 14.27 4.84
C GLU A 241 -4.07 12.97 4.91
N VAL A 242 -4.63 12.74 6.08
CA VAL A 242 -5.57 11.65 6.36
C VAL A 242 -6.95 12.26 6.55
N GLY A 243 -8.00 11.48 6.38
CA GLY A 243 -9.37 11.95 6.61
C GLY A 243 -9.59 12.55 8.00
N PRO A 244 -10.82 12.91 8.33
CA PRO A 244 -11.10 13.62 9.57
C PRO A 244 -10.50 12.90 10.78
N LEU A 245 -9.60 13.59 11.48
CA LEU A 245 -9.04 13.12 12.73
C LEU A 245 -10.00 13.49 13.89
N PRO A 246 -10.04 12.67 14.93
CA PRO A 246 -10.78 13.04 16.13
C PRO A 246 -10.21 14.35 16.72
N ARG A 247 -11.01 15.04 17.52
CA ARG A 247 -10.52 16.25 18.22
C ARG A 247 -9.36 15.89 19.17
N LEU A 248 -8.22 16.50 18.93
CA LEU A 248 -7.00 16.33 19.71
C LEU A 248 -6.61 17.67 20.36
N PRO A 249 -7.25 18.06 21.46
CA PRO A 249 -7.17 19.43 22.01
C PRO A 249 -5.76 19.82 22.47
N ARG A 250 -4.88 18.84 22.70
CA ARG A 250 -3.49 19.05 23.16
C ARG A 250 -2.45 18.87 22.06
N THR A 251 -2.88 18.60 20.82
CA THR A 251 -2.00 18.35 19.69
C THR A 251 -2.31 19.35 18.58
N ALA A 252 -1.32 20.10 18.17
CA ALA A 252 -1.42 20.97 17.01
C ALA A 252 -0.98 20.20 15.76
N ILE A 253 -1.77 20.32 14.70
CA ILE A 253 -1.47 19.76 13.37
C ILE A 253 -1.30 20.93 12.42
N ARG A 254 -0.15 21.01 11.73
CA ARG A 254 0.17 22.10 10.82
C ARG A 254 0.69 21.55 9.51
N PRO A 255 0.30 22.12 8.36
CA PRO A 255 0.87 21.76 7.09
C PRO A 255 2.37 22.11 7.07
N LEU A 256 3.15 21.26 6.41
CA LEU A 256 4.55 21.54 6.11
C LEU A 256 4.67 22.29 4.79
N THR A 257 5.62 23.25 4.73
CA THR A 257 5.94 23.98 3.50
C THR A 257 6.56 23.06 2.46
N ARG A 258 7.31 22.05 2.91
CA ARG A 258 8.01 21.04 2.08
C ARG A 258 8.24 19.72 2.86
N PRO A 259 8.47 18.59 2.19
CA PRO A 259 8.28 18.38 0.77
C PRO A 259 6.79 18.24 0.41
N VAL A 260 6.50 18.47 -0.86
CA VAL A 260 5.20 18.08 -1.45
C VAL A 260 5.45 16.79 -2.24
N LEU A 261 4.77 15.74 -1.87
CA LEU A 261 4.99 14.40 -2.44
C LEU A 261 3.91 14.07 -3.46
N THR A 262 4.29 13.33 -4.50
CA THR A 262 3.32 12.83 -5.47
C THR A 262 2.87 11.43 -5.06
N THR A 263 1.56 11.22 -5.07
CA THR A 263 0.96 9.88 -5.04
C THR A 263 0.83 9.37 -6.47
N TYR A 264 1.31 8.15 -6.69
CA TYR A 264 1.27 7.46 -7.98
C TYR A 264 0.37 6.24 -7.91
N LEU A 265 -0.12 5.84 -9.06
CA LEU A 265 -0.67 4.51 -9.30
C LEU A 265 0.40 3.68 -10.02
N ALA A 266 0.87 2.64 -9.36
CA ALA A 266 1.77 1.66 -9.97
C ALA A 266 0.94 0.62 -10.72
N VAL A 267 1.27 0.39 -11.99
CA VAL A 267 0.56 -0.53 -12.90
C VAL A 267 1.57 -1.31 -13.73
N LEU A 268 1.13 -2.42 -14.32
CA LEU A 268 1.92 -3.09 -15.36
C LEU A 268 1.95 -2.21 -16.63
N PRO A 269 3.10 -2.17 -17.34
CA PRO A 269 3.18 -1.49 -18.63
C PRO A 269 2.21 -2.08 -19.65
N GLY A 270 1.65 -1.22 -20.50
CA GLY A 270 0.77 -1.62 -21.58
C GLY A 270 -0.66 -1.05 -21.47
N PRO A 271 -1.55 -1.43 -22.38
CA PRO A 271 -2.90 -0.89 -22.39
C PRO A 271 -3.67 -1.36 -21.15
N PRO A 272 -4.22 -0.43 -20.36
CA PRO A 272 -4.96 -0.77 -19.15
C PRO A 272 -6.25 -1.52 -19.48
N GLY A 273 -6.58 -2.54 -18.70
CA GLY A 273 -7.87 -3.23 -18.76
C GLY A 273 -9.07 -2.29 -18.44
N PRO A 274 -10.30 -2.72 -18.72
CA PRO A 274 -11.49 -1.85 -18.57
C PRO A 274 -11.65 -1.25 -17.17
N ALA A 275 -11.47 -2.03 -16.13
CA ALA A 275 -11.56 -1.59 -14.73
C ALA A 275 -10.50 -0.54 -14.40
N LEU A 276 -9.25 -0.77 -14.83
CA LEU A 276 -8.14 0.15 -14.61
C LEU A 276 -8.32 1.46 -15.40
N ARG A 277 -8.82 1.39 -16.63
CA ARG A 277 -9.18 2.59 -17.41
C ARG A 277 -10.22 3.47 -16.69
N ARG A 278 -11.24 2.85 -16.09
CA ARG A 278 -12.26 3.59 -15.31
C ARG A 278 -11.64 4.24 -14.08
N LEU A 279 -10.82 3.51 -13.33
CA LEU A 279 -10.10 4.09 -12.18
C LEU A 279 -9.26 5.29 -12.61
N LEU A 280 -8.48 5.18 -13.68
CA LEU A 280 -7.63 6.27 -14.19
C LEU A 280 -8.46 7.49 -14.64
N ALA A 281 -9.56 7.27 -15.35
CA ALA A 281 -10.45 8.35 -15.79
C ALA A 281 -11.06 9.08 -14.57
N THR A 282 -11.55 8.35 -13.58
CA THR A 282 -12.08 8.92 -12.34
C THR A 282 -11.00 9.68 -11.58
N ALA A 283 -9.79 9.11 -11.41
CA ALA A 283 -8.69 9.76 -10.71
C ALA A 283 -8.26 11.07 -11.36
N THR A 284 -8.27 11.15 -12.70
CA THR A 284 -7.95 12.37 -13.44
C THR A 284 -9.02 13.44 -13.20
N ALA A 285 -10.30 13.08 -13.23
CA ALA A 285 -11.40 13.99 -12.96
C ALA A 285 -11.35 14.55 -11.52
N THR A 286 -11.13 13.68 -10.53
CA THR A 286 -10.97 14.06 -9.11
C THR A 286 -9.79 15.00 -8.89
N ALA A 287 -8.65 14.75 -9.54
CA ALA A 287 -7.46 15.60 -9.44
C ALA A 287 -7.72 17.01 -9.97
N THR A 288 -8.43 17.14 -11.09
CA THR A 288 -8.79 18.41 -11.71
C THR A 288 -9.77 19.20 -10.83
N ALA A 289 -10.79 18.55 -10.29
CA ALA A 289 -11.77 19.18 -9.40
C ALA A 289 -11.13 19.75 -8.13
N THR A 290 -10.18 19.01 -7.53
CA THR A 290 -9.46 19.47 -6.32
C THR A 290 -8.55 20.67 -6.62
N ALA A 291 -7.91 20.71 -7.78
CA ALA A 291 -7.08 21.86 -8.18
C ALA A 291 -7.91 23.14 -8.35
N THR A 292 -9.12 23.02 -8.88
CA THR A 292 -10.06 24.14 -9.06
C THR A 292 -10.62 24.64 -7.74
N ALA A 293 -10.94 23.75 -6.79
CA ALA A 293 -11.46 24.10 -5.48
C ALA A 293 -10.42 24.88 -4.63
N THR A 294 -9.15 24.48 -4.70
CA THR A 294 -8.06 25.16 -3.97
C THR A 294 -7.73 26.54 -4.54
N ALA A 295 -8.05 26.79 -5.82
CA ALA A 295 -7.87 28.10 -6.46
C ALA A 295 -9.04 29.06 -6.21
N SER A 296 -10.16 28.59 -5.65
CA SER A 296 -11.42 29.35 -5.54
C SER A 296 -11.77 29.76 -4.10
N GLU A 297 -10.91 29.53 -3.09
CA GLU A 297 -11.12 30.10 -1.75
C GLU A 297 -10.65 31.57 -1.74
N PRO A 298 -11.58 32.55 -1.85
CA PRO A 298 -11.22 33.94 -1.63
C PRO A 298 -11.03 34.15 -0.13
N GLY A 299 -9.92 34.80 0.23
CA GLY A 299 -9.65 35.19 1.59
C GLY A 299 -10.88 35.83 2.26
N GLY A 300 -11.46 35.10 3.22
CA GLY A 300 -12.55 35.62 4.01
C GLY A 300 -12.08 36.82 4.85
N PRO A 301 -12.88 37.88 4.99
CA PRO A 301 -12.48 39.05 5.73
C PRO A 301 -12.45 38.77 7.23
N HIS A 302 -11.38 39.22 7.85
CA HIS A 302 -11.31 39.39 9.30
C HIS A 302 -12.42 40.32 9.78
N GLY A 303 -13.26 39.88 10.67
CA GLY A 303 -14.19 40.62 11.50
C GLY A 303 -14.13 40.07 12.93
#